data_2532c90e282b8bca48bf0b0078789b1c
#
_entry.id   2532c90e282b8bca48bf0b0078789b1c
#
_cell.length_a   1.000
_cell.length_b   1.000
_cell.length_c   1.000
_cell.angle_alpha   90.00
_cell.angle_beta   90.00
_cell.angle_gamma   90.00
#
_symmetry.space_group_name_H-M   'P 1'
#
loop_
_entity.id
_entity.type
_entity.pdbx_description
1 polymer ?
#
loop_
_entity_poly.entity_id
_entity_poly.type
_entity_poly.pdbx_seq_one_letter_code
_entity_poly.pdbx_strand_id
1 'polypeptide(L)'
;MINSTVQKIQANRIQSLRDISRRYGNCWVVLKGYQTLIGRSEGEVHINSSGNPHLAQGGSGDVLSGLIAGFLAQPSLQSDPGQAIRYAVWRHGLAADELQSRGGNWVVEDLVEELGEPL
;
A
#
# COMPACT_ATOMS: atom_id res chain seq x y z
N MET A 1 -12.87 19.98 -15.22
CA MET A 1 -11.48 20.45 -15.06
C MET A 1 -10.74 19.75 -13.92
N ILE A 2 -11.29 19.70 -12.70
CA ILE A 2 -10.68 19.00 -11.57
C ILE A 2 -10.51 17.52 -11.87
N ASN A 3 -11.52 16.86 -12.44
CA ASN A 3 -11.46 15.44 -12.79
C ASN A 3 -10.35 15.13 -13.82
N SER A 4 -10.19 16.00 -14.82
CA SER A 4 -9.16 15.81 -15.83
C SER A 4 -7.74 15.97 -15.25
N THR A 5 -7.55 16.85 -14.26
CA THR A 5 -6.28 16.99 -13.55
C THR A 5 -5.98 15.77 -12.70
N VAL A 6 -6.96 15.24 -11.97
CA VAL A 6 -6.83 14.01 -11.17
C VAL A 6 -6.51 12.83 -12.08
N GLN A 7 -7.19 12.71 -13.23
CA GLN A 7 -6.92 11.65 -14.22
C GLN A 7 -5.48 11.73 -14.75
N LYS A 8 -4.98 12.93 -15.03
CA LYS A 8 -3.60 13.12 -15.50
C LYS A 8 -2.58 12.72 -14.43
N ILE A 9 -2.82 13.09 -13.16
CA ILE A 9 -1.95 12.71 -12.05
C ILE A 9 -1.90 11.20 -11.91
N GLN A 10 -3.05 10.53 -11.96
CA GLN A 10 -3.10 9.07 -11.86
C GLN A 10 -2.42 8.39 -13.05
N ALA A 11 -2.63 8.90 -14.28
CA ALA A 11 -1.96 8.36 -15.45
C ALA A 11 -0.43 8.48 -15.34
N ASN A 12 0.07 9.62 -14.84
CA ASN A 12 1.50 9.84 -14.63
C ASN A 12 2.05 8.93 -13.54
N ARG A 13 1.29 8.67 -12.48
CA ARG A 13 1.71 7.75 -11.40
C ARG A 13 1.79 6.31 -11.92
N ILE A 14 0.82 5.87 -12.71
CA ILE A 14 0.84 4.54 -13.33
C ILE A 14 2.06 4.41 -14.24
N GLN A 15 2.34 5.41 -15.05
CA GLN A 15 3.51 5.41 -15.93
C GLN A 15 4.81 5.37 -15.12
N SER A 16 4.91 6.14 -14.06
CA SER A 16 6.07 6.12 -13.16
C SER A 16 6.28 4.75 -12.54
N LEU A 17 5.19 4.11 -12.08
CA LEU A 17 5.24 2.75 -11.53
C LEU A 17 5.80 1.78 -12.56
N ARG A 18 5.30 1.83 -13.78
CA ARG A 18 5.73 0.93 -14.85
C ARG A 18 7.19 1.15 -15.23
N ASP A 19 7.64 2.39 -15.28
CA ASP A 19 9.02 2.74 -15.57
C ASP A 19 9.98 2.25 -14.49
N ILE A 20 9.61 2.42 -13.23
CA ILE A 20 10.38 1.91 -12.09
C ILE A 20 10.48 0.38 -12.18
N SER A 21 9.36 -0.29 -12.42
CA SER A 21 9.34 -1.74 -12.54
C SER A 21 10.28 -2.24 -13.64
N ARG A 22 10.21 -1.63 -14.83
CA ARG A 22 11.08 -2.01 -15.94
C ARG A 22 12.56 -1.81 -15.62
N ARG A 23 12.87 -0.70 -14.96
CA ARG A 23 14.24 -0.35 -14.60
C ARG A 23 14.88 -1.36 -13.64
N TYR A 24 14.08 -1.97 -12.77
CA TYR A 24 14.56 -2.87 -11.74
C TYR A 24 14.12 -4.32 -11.96
N GLY A 25 14.11 -4.77 -13.22
CA GLY A 25 13.90 -6.17 -13.57
C GLY A 25 12.46 -6.65 -13.53
N ASN A 26 11.51 -5.78 -13.85
CA ASN A 26 10.08 -6.06 -13.84
C ASN A 26 9.58 -6.45 -12.43
N CYS A 27 10.11 -5.79 -11.42
CA CYS A 27 9.74 -6.01 -10.03
C CYS A 27 8.34 -5.50 -9.71
N TRP A 28 7.77 -6.01 -8.62
CA TRP A 28 6.58 -5.42 -8.03
C TRP A 28 6.93 -4.07 -7.42
N VAL A 29 6.06 -3.08 -7.66
CA VAL A 29 6.22 -1.72 -7.14
C VAL A 29 5.00 -1.37 -6.31
N VAL A 30 5.25 -0.83 -5.13
CA VAL A 30 4.23 -0.22 -4.27
C VAL A 30 4.51 1.27 -4.26
N LEU A 31 3.72 2.02 -5.01
CA LEU A 31 3.86 3.46 -5.10
C LEU A 31 2.93 4.12 -4.09
N LYS A 32 3.51 4.53 -2.98
CA LYS A 32 2.76 5.10 -1.86
C LYS A 32 2.26 6.51 -2.17
N GLY A 33 1.21 6.91 -1.48
CA GLY A 33 0.59 8.20 -1.63
C GLY A 33 -0.91 8.09 -1.41
N TYR A 34 -1.65 9.14 -1.77
CA TYR A 34 -3.10 9.04 -1.80
C TYR A 34 -3.50 7.96 -2.81
N GLN A 35 -4.19 6.94 -2.35
CA GLN A 35 -4.52 5.75 -3.15
C GLN A 35 -3.24 5.08 -3.67
N THR A 36 -2.57 4.34 -2.79
CA THR A 36 -1.36 3.59 -3.12
C THR A 36 -1.59 2.67 -4.33
N LEU A 37 -0.65 2.69 -5.27
CA LEU A 37 -0.68 1.85 -6.47
C LEU A 37 0.20 0.62 -6.26
N ILE A 38 -0.28 -0.53 -6.73
CA ILE A 38 0.48 -1.80 -6.69
C ILE A 38 0.45 -2.41 -8.08
N GLY A 39 1.61 -2.67 -8.65
CA GLY A 39 1.70 -3.26 -9.99
C GLY A 39 3.11 -3.48 -10.47
N ARG A 40 3.21 -3.84 -11.72
CA ARG A 40 4.47 -4.14 -12.43
C ARG A 40 4.51 -3.40 -13.75
N SER A 41 5.58 -3.65 -14.52
CA SER A 41 5.76 -3.09 -15.87
C SER A 41 4.62 -3.45 -16.83
N GLU A 42 3.99 -4.61 -16.63
CA GLU A 42 2.88 -5.11 -17.44
C GLU A 42 1.80 -5.67 -16.51
N GLY A 43 0.62 -5.90 -17.06
CA GLY A 43 -0.51 -6.41 -16.33
C GLY A 43 -1.29 -5.32 -15.61
N GLU A 44 -2.17 -5.73 -14.71
CA GLU A 44 -3.03 -4.81 -13.98
C GLU A 44 -2.26 -4.03 -12.93
N VAL A 45 -2.63 -2.77 -12.78
CA VAL A 45 -2.21 -1.94 -11.67
C VAL A 45 -3.41 -1.77 -10.74
N HIS A 46 -3.25 -2.13 -9.48
CA HIS A 46 -4.31 -2.04 -8.49
C HIS A 46 -4.18 -0.75 -7.69
N ILE A 47 -5.32 -0.14 -7.39
CA ILE A 47 -5.40 1.07 -6.58
C ILE A 47 -5.98 0.68 -5.22
N ASN A 48 -5.22 0.92 -4.17
CA ASN A 48 -5.69 0.64 -2.82
C ASN A 48 -6.56 1.80 -2.31
N SER A 49 -7.75 1.46 -1.79
CA SER A 49 -8.72 2.45 -1.31
C SER A 49 -8.74 2.62 0.21
N SER A 50 -8.03 1.78 0.95
CA SER A 50 -7.97 1.89 2.41
C SER A 50 -6.91 2.90 2.86
N GLY A 51 -7.02 3.35 4.10
CA GLY A 51 -6.07 4.29 4.69
C GLY A 51 -6.61 5.72 4.77
N ASN A 52 -5.88 6.54 5.46
CA ASN A 52 -6.24 7.95 5.69
C ASN A 52 -4.98 8.81 5.82
N PRO A 53 -5.10 10.16 5.77
CA PRO A 53 -3.94 11.04 5.82
C PRO A 53 -3.10 10.94 7.10
N HIS A 54 -3.66 10.42 8.19
CA HIS A 54 -2.91 10.24 9.44
C HIS A 54 -1.76 9.22 9.30
N LEU A 55 -1.80 8.38 8.25
CA LEU A 55 -0.68 7.50 7.91
C LEU A 55 0.59 8.26 7.50
N ALA A 56 0.50 9.54 7.17
CA ALA A 56 1.64 10.38 6.85
C ALA A 56 2.41 10.79 8.11
N GLN A 57 2.87 9.80 8.86
CA GLN A 57 3.68 9.99 10.05
C GLN A 57 4.91 9.11 10.00
N GLY A 58 5.97 9.49 10.73
CA GLY A 58 7.23 8.75 10.72
C GLY A 58 7.06 7.30 11.18
N GLY A 59 7.66 6.37 10.45
CA GLY A 59 7.63 4.95 10.77
C GLY A 59 6.50 4.15 10.14
N SER A 60 5.45 4.79 9.64
CA SER A 60 4.31 4.12 9.01
C SER A 60 4.73 3.31 7.78
N GLY A 61 5.65 3.85 6.96
CA GLY A 61 6.19 3.15 5.79
C GLY A 61 7.04 1.93 6.17
N ASP A 62 7.79 2.01 7.26
CA ASP A 62 8.58 0.89 7.78
C ASP A 62 7.67 -0.24 8.25
N VAL A 63 6.55 0.08 8.89
CA VAL A 63 5.54 -0.90 9.29
C VAL A 63 4.97 -1.60 8.06
N LEU A 64 4.63 -0.84 7.01
CA LEU A 64 4.12 -1.42 5.77
C LEU A 64 5.15 -2.34 5.12
N SER A 65 6.40 -1.92 5.04
CA SER A 65 7.48 -2.73 4.46
C SER A 65 7.67 -4.04 5.22
N GLY A 66 7.63 -3.99 6.54
CA GLY A 66 7.71 -5.18 7.39
C GLY A 66 6.53 -6.13 7.18
N LEU A 67 5.33 -5.59 7.07
CA LEU A 67 4.12 -6.38 6.83
C LEU A 67 4.17 -7.07 5.47
N ILE A 68 4.59 -6.36 4.41
CA ILE A 68 4.75 -6.94 3.08
C ILE A 68 5.79 -8.06 3.11
N ALA A 69 6.95 -7.81 3.72
CA ALA A 69 8.02 -8.80 3.82
C ALA A 69 7.55 -10.04 4.59
N GLY A 70 6.80 -9.85 5.67
CA GLY A 70 6.25 -10.95 6.46
C GLY A 70 5.29 -11.83 5.67
N PHE A 71 4.41 -11.24 4.88
CA PHE A 71 3.50 -12.01 4.03
C PHE A 71 4.23 -12.72 2.91
N LEU A 72 5.19 -12.05 2.25
CA LEU A 72 5.97 -12.68 1.17
C LEU A 72 6.85 -13.83 1.67
N ALA A 73 7.20 -13.84 2.94
CA ALA A 73 7.98 -14.92 3.55
C ALA A 73 7.16 -16.18 3.82
N GLN A 74 5.83 -16.09 3.80
CA GLN A 74 4.98 -17.24 4.06
C GLN A 74 4.86 -18.14 2.83
N PRO A 75 5.20 -19.42 2.90
CA PRO A 75 5.17 -20.31 1.73
C PRO A 75 3.80 -20.38 1.04
N SER A 76 2.73 -20.32 1.81
CA SER A 76 1.35 -20.37 1.27
C SER A 76 0.98 -19.16 0.42
N LEU A 77 1.72 -18.04 0.54
CA LEU A 77 1.43 -16.80 -0.17
C LEU A 77 2.39 -16.53 -1.34
N GLN A 78 3.41 -17.38 -1.52
CA GLN A 78 4.44 -17.15 -2.54
C GLN A 78 3.97 -17.47 -3.96
N SER A 79 2.90 -18.21 -4.12
CA SER A 79 2.35 -18.53 -5.45
C SER A 79 1.76 -17.32 -6.16
N ASP A 80 1.31 -16.31 -5.42
CA ASP A 80 0.80 -15.05 -5.98
C ASP A 80 1.31 -13.86 -5.14
N PRO A 81 2.55 -13.43 -5.39
CA PRO A 81 3.13 -12.33 -4.63
C PRO A 81 2.35 -11.01 -4.80
N GLY A 82 1.76 -10.76 -5.95
CA GLY A 82 0.95 -9.57 -6.17
C GLY A 82 -0.25 -9.51 -5.24
N GLN A 83 -0.95 -10.63 -5.06
CA GLN A 83 -2.07 -10.72 -4.13
C GLN A 83 -1.61 -10.52 -2.69
N ALA A 84 -0.49 -11.11 -2.31
CA ALA A 84 0.06 -10.94 -0.96
C ALA A 84 0.39 -9.46 -0.67
N ILE A 85 0.99 -8.78 -1.64
CA ILE A 85 1.32 -7.35 -1.51
C ILE A 85 0.04 -6.51 -1.39
N ARG A 86 -0.95 -6.76 -2.26
CA ARG A 86 -2.23 -6.04 -2.21
C ARG A 86 -2.93 -6.22 -0.86
N TYR A 87 -2.92 -7.44 -0.35
CA TYR A 87 -3.50 -7.74 0.96
C TYR A 87 -2.78 -6.98 2.08
N ALA A 88 -1.45 -6.95 2.06
CA ALA A 88 -0.67 -6.23 3.06
C ALA A 88 -0.97 -4.72 3.04
N VAL A 89 -1.02 -4.13 1.86
CA VAL A 89 -1.33 -2.69 1.70
C VAL A 89 -2.74 -2.40 2.21
N TRP A 90 -3.70 -3.24 1.86
CA TRP A 90 -5.09 -3.10 2.31
C TRP A 90 -5.20 -3.22 3.84
N ARG A 91 -4.58 -4.23 4.43
CA ARG A 91 -4.56 -4.45 5.88
C ARG A 91 -3.97 -3.25 6.63
N HIS A 92 -2.87 -2.73 6.12
CA HIS A 92 -2.20 -1.56 6.70
C HIS A 92 -3.12 -0.35 6.71
N GLY A 93 -3.78 -0.08 5.59
CA GLY A 93 -4.75 1.01 5.48
C GLY A 93 -5.98 0.78 6.34
N LEU A 94 -6.51 -0.45 6.37
CA LEU A 94 -7.67 -0.79 7.19
C LEU A 94 -7.37 -0.58 8.68
N ALA A 95 -6.20 -0.99 9.15
CA ALA A 95 -5.80 -0.79 10.54
C ALA A 95 -5.79 0.71 10.90
N ALA A 96 -5.27 1.53 10.00
CA ALA A 96 -5.29 2.99 10.18
C ALA A 96 -6.72 3.54 10.23
N ASP A 97 -7.61 3.04 9.39
CA ASP A 97 -9.01 3.47 9.36
C ASP A 97 -9.76 3.04 10.62
N GLU A 98 -9.50 1.83 11.12
CA GLU A 98 -10.06 1.36 12.39
C GLU A 98 -9.62 2.24 13.57
N LEU A 99 -8.33 2.58 13.64
CA LEU A 99 -7.81 3.48 14.66
C LEU A 99 -8.44 4.87 14.54
N GLN A 100 -8.57 5.39 13.33
CA GLN A 100 -9.15 6.70 13.08
C GLN A 100 -10.62 6.75 13.51
N SER A 101 -11.35 5.66 13.36
CA SER A 101 -12.76 5.58 13.79
C SER A 101 -12.93 5.66 15.31
N ARG A 102 -11.88 5.30 16.06
CA ARG A 102 -11.89 5.33 17.52
C ARG A 102 -11.27 6.61 18.12
N GLY A 103 -10.66 7.45 17.28
CA GLY A 103 -10.07 8.72 17.68
C GLY A 103 -8.90 9.08 16.76
N GLY A 104 -8.61 10.36 16.66
CA GLY A 104 -7.58 10.85 15.74
C GLY A 104 -6.17 10.97 16.34
N ASN A 105 -5.94 10.47 17.55
CA ASN A 105 -4.68 10.67 18.27
C ASN A 105 -3.75 9.46 18.28
N TRP A 106 -4.02 8.47 17.42
CA TRP A 106 -3.20 7.27 17.37
C TRP A 106 -1.81 7.56 16.79
N VAL A 107 -0.85 6.75 17.19
CA VAL A 107 0.54 6.82 16.73
C VAL A 107 0.95 5.49 16.09
N VAL A 108 2.16 5.45 15.51
CA VAL A 108 2.65 4.26 14.77
C VAL A 108 2.64 3.00 15.63
N GLU A 109 2.94 3.11 16.92
CA GLU A 109 2.89 1.97 17.85
C GLU A 109 1.50 1.37 17.95
N ASP A 110 0.47 2.21 17.90
CA ASP A 110 -0.93 1.75 17.89
C ASP A 110 -1.25 1.00 16.59
N LEU A 111 -0.67 1.43 15.48
CA LEU A 111 -0.82 0.75 14.19
C LEU A 111 -0.26 -0.67 14.24
N VAL A 112 0.91 -0.84 14.84
CA VAL A 112 1.54 -2.15 15.00
C VAL A 112 0.65 -3.07 15.84
N GLU A 113 0.11 -2.57 16.95
CA GLU A 113 -0.81 -3.35 17.80
C GLU A 113 -2.07 -3.75 17.04
N GLU A 114 -2.67 -2.81 16.29
CA GLU A 114 -3.89 -3.07 15.52
C GLU A 114 -3.67 -4.15 14.46
N LEU A 115 -2.50 -4.15 13.80
CA LEU A 115 -2.15 -5.16 12.81
C LEU A 115 -1.95 -6.55 13.44
N GLY A 116 -1.64 -6.63 14.71
CA GLY A 116 -1.54 -7.88 15.45
C GLY A 116 -2.87 -8.49 15.85
N GLU A 117 -3.97 -7.72 15.79
CA GLU A 117 -5.29 -8.21 16.13
C GLU A 117 -5.91 -9.00 14.98
N PRO A 118 -6.66 -10.09 15.27
CA PRO A 118 -7.39 -10.78 14.21
C PRO A 118 -8.49 -9.91 13.61
N LEU A 119 -8.77 -10.15 12.36
CA LEU A 119 -9.88 -9.48 11.67
C LEU A 119 -11.24 -9.90 12.19
#